data_d6128095b8913c21a6e852951fa9c7d1
#
_entry.id   d6128095b8913c21a6e852951fa9c7d1
#
_cell.length_a   1.000
_cell.length_b   1.000
_cell.length_c   1.000
_cell.angle_alpha   90.00
_cell.angle_beta   90.00
_cell.angle_gamma   90.00
#
_symmetry.space_group_name_H-M   'P 1'
#
loop_
_entity.id
_entity.type
_entity.pdbx_description
1 polymer ?
#
loop_
_entity_poly.entity_id
_entity_poly.type
_entity_poly.pdbx_seq_one_letter_code
_entity_poly.pdbx_strand_id
1 'polypeptide(L)'
;SAQTDWATMLEVGAILLDSNFKEIDRFEARCRLPKDRVPTATALCINQSNVDLLTKGNFSHYQMIGMLEKKFKEWSPATFMAYSGINFDSEVIRKEFFKSLRPPYIENTNGNVRHDALNLVRAAFAIDDKVLKTELNNKGNQSMKLESLSRLNGIDSSKAHNALADCDLCVSVLDLIKNKQSNLWPEYIKTSSKIVVENIVQQE
;
A
#
# COMPACT_ATOMS: atom_id res chain seq x y z
N SER A 1 -8.48 -9.95 11.78
CA SER A 1 -8.14 -9.77 10.37
C SER A 1 -9.39 -9.40 9.60
N ALA A 2 -9.37 -8.29 8.89
CA ALA A 2 -10.47 -7.94 8.01
C ALA A 2 -10.60 -9.03 6.94
N GLN A 3 -11.79 -9.65 6.87
CA GLN A 3 -12.09 -10.57 5.78
C GLN A 3 -12.27 -9.73 4.51
N THR A 4 -11.32 -9.82 3.58
CA THR A 4 -11.32 -9.03 2.35
C THR A 4 -12.58 -9.25 1.50
N ASP A 5 -13.27 -10.38 1.66
CA ASP A 5 -14.49 -10.71 0.93
C ASP A 5 -15.68 -9.79 1.25
N TRP A 6 -15.73 -9.28 2.48
CA TRP A 6 -16.81 -8.41 2.96
C TRP A 6 -16.34 -6.97 3.19
N ALA A 7 -15.06 -6.70 3.00
CA ALA A 7 -14.55 -5.34 3.09
C ALA A 7 -15.21 -4.44 2.06
N THR A 8 -15.48 -3.21 2.45
CA THR A 8 -15.93 -2.13 1.56
C THR A 8 -14.91 -1.01 1.69
N MET A 9 -14.27 -0.66 0.60
CA MET A 9 -13.33 0.45 0.54
C MET A 9 -14.09 1.77 0.70
N LEU A 10 -13.76 2.54 1.72
CA LEU A 10 -14.37 3.85 1.96
C LEU A 10 -13.40 5.00 1.71
N GLU A 11 -12.12 4.71 1.74
CA GLU A 11 -11.04 5.66 1.51
C GLU A 11 -9.92 5.00 0.75
N VAL A 12 -9.26 5.75 -0.10
CA VAL A 12 -8.08 5.34 -0.84
C VAL A 12 -7.13 6.50 -1.00
N GLY A 13 -5.84 6.25 -0.76
CA GLY A 13 -4.73 7.14 -1.04
C GLY A 13 -3.75 6.45 -1.99
N ALA A 14 -3.15 7.20 -2.89
CA ALA A 14 -2.09 6.71 -3.76
C ALA A 14 -1.18 7.87 -4.19
N ILE A 15 0.09 7.59 -4.36
CA ILE A 15 1.11 8.56 -4.78
C ILE A 15 1.87 7.97 -5.96
N LEU A 16 1.98 8.74 -7.05
CA LEU A 16 2.82 8.41 -8.19
C LEU A 16 4.18 9.05 -8.01
N LEU A 17 5.23 8.23 -8.08
CA LEU A 17 6.62 8.67 -7.99
C LEU A 17 7.36 8.38 -9.29
N ASP A 18 8.39 9.18 -9.58
CA ASP A 18 9.39 8.83 -10.58
C ASP A 18 10.41 7.81 -10.03
N SER A 19 11.36 7.40 -10.88
CA SER A 19 12.44 6.46 -10.50
C SER A 19 13.35 6.97 -9.38
N ASN A 20 13.32 8.28 -9.09
CA ASN A 20 14.09 8.92 -8.03
C ASN A 20 13.30 9.13 -6.74
N PHE A 21 12.07 8.59 -6.64
CA PHE A 21 11.11 8.82 -5.57
C PHE A 21 10.60 10.26 -5.46
N LYS A 22 10.76 11.06 -6.51
CA LYS A 22 10.13 12.36 -6.59
C LYS A 22 8.65 12.20 -6.92
N GLU A 23 7.79 12.85 -6.17
CA GLU A 23 6.36 12.84 -6.42
C GLU A 23 6.03 13.53 -7.76
N ILE A 24 5.25 12.83 -8.59
CA ILE A 24 4.70 13.30 -9.86
C ILE A 24 3.24 13.71 -9.67
N ASP A 25 2.47 12.88 -8.96
CA ASP A 25 1.04 13.07 -8.75
C ASP A 25 0.58 12.35 -7.49
N ARG A 26 -0.55 12.79 -6.93
CA ARG A 26 -1.20 12.10 -5.81
C ARG A 26 -2.70 12.05 -5.99
N PHE A 27 -3.30 11.04 -5.40
CA PHE A 27 -4.73 10.81 -5.45
C PHE A 27 -5.24 10.45 -4.06
N GLU A 28 -6.31 11.10 -3.65
CA GLU A 28 -7.05 10.76 -2.45
C GLU A 28 -8.54 10.84 -2.75
N ALA A 29 -9.29 9.85 -2.31
CA ALA A 29 -10.74 9.88 -2.41
C ALA A 29 -11.37 9.15 -1.22
N ARG A 30 -12.48 9.72 -0.74
CA ARG A 30 -13.34 9.12 0.28
C ARG A 30 -14.77 9.11 -0.21
N CYS A 31 -15.43 7.96 -0.12
CA CYS A 31 -16.85 7.84 -0.41
C CYS A 31 -17.69 7.82 0.87
N ARG A 32 -18.98 8.10 0.72
CA ARG A 32 -19.94 7.87 1.80
C ARG A 32 -20.19 6.37 1.97
N LEU A 33 -20.44 5.96 3.21
CA LEU A 33 -20.83 4.59 3.53
C LEU A 33 -22.10 4.22 2.76
N PRO A 34 -22.11 3.09 2.01
CA PRO A 34 -23.34 2.60 1.38
C PRO A 34 -24.44 2.34 2.43
N LYS A 35 -25.70 2.65 2.08
CA LYS A 35 -26.86 2.56 3.00
C LYS A 35 -27.13 1.15 3.52
N ASP A 36 -26.69 0.13 2.80
CA ASP A 36 -26.82 -1.30 3.13
C ASP A 36 -25.64 -1.85 3.94
N ARG A 37 -24.72 -0.99 4.38
CA ARG A 37 -23.53 -1.37 5.14
C ARG A 37 -23.54 -0.79 6.54
N VAL A 38 -23.14 -1.63 7.50
CA VAL A 38 -22.96 -1.23 8.90
C VAL A 38 -21.47 -1.35 9.24
N PRO A 39 -20.80 -0.26 9.65
CA PRO A 39 -19.41 -0.34 10.05
C PRO A 39 -19.28 -1.10 11.36
N THR A 40 -18.24 -1.93 11.49
CA THR A 40 -17.93 -2.57 12.76
C THR A 40 -17.30 -1.56 13.72
N ALA A 41 -17.55 -1.73 15.03
CA ALA A 41 -16.93 -0.89 16.06
C ALA A 41 -15.40 -0.91 15.97
N THR A 42 -14.81 -2.07 15.71
CA THR A 42 -13.36 -2.23 15.50
C THR A 42 -12.84 -1.38 14.34
N ALA A 43 -13.56 -1.38 13.20
CA ALA A 43 -13.16 -0.56 12.06
C ALA A 43 -13.24 0.95 12.36
N LEU A 44 -14.27 1.38 13.08
CA LEU A 44 -14.40 2.78 13.51
C LEU A 44 -13.25 3.20 14.44
N CYS A 45 -12.88 2.35 15.40
CA CYS A 45 -11.77 2.62 16.33
C CYS A 45 -10.41 2.67 15.60
N ILE A 46 -10.12 1.69 14.74
CA ILE A 46 -8.83 1.63 14.00
C ILE A 46 -8.68 2.84 13.08
N ASN A 47 -9.71 3.19 12.32
CA ASN A 47 -9.67 4.31 11.38
C ASN A 47 -10.00 5.66 12.01
N GLN A 48 -10.09 5.73 13.35
CA GLN A 48 -10.44 6.95 14.10
C GLN A 48 -11.64 7.70 13.50
N SER A 49 -12.64 6.93 13.04
CA SER A 49 -13.79 7.43 12.28
C SER A 49 -15.08 7.29 13.09
N ASN A 50 -16.09 8.03 12.70
CA ASN A 50 -17.43 7.92 13.26
C ASN A 50 -18.49 7.87 12.13
N VAL A 51 -19.72 7.51 12.49
CA VAL A 51 -20.81 7.35 11.51
C VAL A 51 -21.09 8.65 10.74
N ASP A 52 -21.00 9.80 11.40
CA ASP A 52 -21.25 11.09 10.76
C ASP A 52 -20.22 11.40 9.67
N LEU A 53 -18.95 11.10 9.92
CA LEU A 53 -17.88 11.25 8.91
C LEU A 53 -18.10 10.28 7.75
N LEU A 54 -18.51 9.06 8.03
CA LEU A 54 -18.74 8.04 6.99
C LEU A 54 -19.97 8.34 6.12
N THR A 55 -20.96 9.08 6.62
CA THR A 55 -22.19 9.39 5.86
C THR A 55 -22.08 10.66 5.02
N LYS A 56 -21.11 11.55 5.33
CA LYS A 56 -20.96 12.87 4.69
C LYS A 56 -20.06 12.88 3.46
N GLY A 57 -19.60 11.73 2.95
CA GLY A 57 -18.76 11.66 1.75
C GLY A 57 -19.45 12.23 0.51
N ASN A 58 -18.69 13.00 -0.30
CA ASN A 58 -19.19 13.66 -1.51
C ASN A 58 -19.51 12.67 -2.64
N PHE A 59 -18.87 11.49 -2.64
CA PHE A 59 -18.98 10.50 -3.68
C PHE A 59 -19.72 9.25 -3.20
N SER A 60 -20.45 8.60 -4.11
CA SER A 60 -20.87 7.22 -3.89
C SER A 60 -19.65 6.29 -3.99
N HIS A 61 -19.76 5.10 -3.42
CA HIS A 61 -18.74 4.06 -3.56
C HIS A 61 -18.41 3.79 -5.03
N TYR A 62 -19.41 3.62 -5.88
CA TYR A 62 -19.24 3.38 -7.32
C TYR A 62 -18.48 4.52 -8.04
N GLN A 63 -18.77 5.78 -7.68
CA GLN A 63 -18.04 6.93 -8.22
C GLN A 63 -16.58 6.93 -7.79
N MET A 64 -16.29 6.67 -6.50
CA MET A 64 -14.91 6.59 -6.01
C MET A 64 -14.10 5.51 -6.73
N ILE A 65 -14.66 4.31 -6.89
CA ILE A 65 -14.00 3.23 -7.63
C ILE A 65 -13.75 3.62 -9.10
N GLY A 66 -14.67 4.37 -9.72
CA GLY A 66 -14.47 4.90 -11.07
C GLY A 66 -13.35 5.92 -11.16
N MET A 67 -13.24 6.79 -10.17
CA MET A 67 -12.13 7.75 -10.09
C MET A 67 -10.78 7.04 -9.91
N LEU A 68 -10.73 6.02 -9.06
CA LEU A 68 -9.54 5.20 -8.84
C LEU A 68 -9.10 4.48 -10.13
N GLU A 69 -10.05 3.84 -10.85
CA GLU A 69 -9.76 3.19 -12.13
C GLU A 69 -9.17 4.18 -13.15
N LYS A 70 -9.81 5.35 -13.28
CA LYS A 70 -9.34 6.40 -14.19
C LYS A 70 -7.91 6.80 -13.83
N LYS A 71 -7.62 7.04 -12.56
CA LYS A 71 -6.30 7.44 -12.07
C LYS A 71 -5.25 6.35 -12.32
N PHE A 72 -5.55 5.09 -12.06
CA PHE A 72 -4.64 3.98 -12.33
C PHE A 72 -4.35 3.79 -13.83
N LYS A 73 -5.34 4.04 -14.70
CA LYS A 73 -5.12 4.04 -16.15
C LYS A 73 -4.23 5.20 -16.61
N GLU A 74 -4.40 6.38 -16.03
CA GLU A 74 -3.57 7.56 -16.33
C GLU A 74 -2.11 7.32 -15.93
N TRP A 75 -1.86 6.60 -14.83
CA TRP A 75 -0.53 6.29 -14.31
C TRP A 75 0.12 5.06 -14.95
N SER A 76 -0.62 4.27 -15.72
CA SER A 76 -0.09 3.06 -16.38
C SER A 76 0.80 3.42 -17.58
N PRO A 77 1.92 2.68 -17.82
CA PRO A 77 2.42 1.54 -17.04
C PRO A 77 3.15 1.97 -15.77
N ALA A 78 2.90 1.28 -14.66
CA ALA A 78 3.48 1.59 -13.36
C ALA A 78 3.76 0.34 -12.52
N THR A 79 4.64 0.49 -11.52
CA THR A 79 4.81 -0.49 -10.45
C THR A 79 3.90 -0.12 -9.28
N PHE A 80 2.87 -0.93 -9.05
CA PHE A 80 1.98 -0.77 -7.92
C PHE A 80 2.60 -1.40 -6.67
N MET A 81 2.65 -0.64 -5.58
CA MET A 81 3.27 -1.07 -4.34
C MET A 81 2.47 -0.58 -3.15
N ALA A 82 2.24 -1.47 -2.18
CA ALA A 82 1.68 -1.10 -0.89
C ALA A 82 2.41 -1.84 0.23
N TYR A 83 2.31 -1.36 1.46
CA TYR A 83 2.97 -1.96 2.62
C TYR A 83 2.16 -3.16 3.13
N SER A 84 2.67 -4.38 2.94
CA SER A 84 1.91 -5.63 3.17
C SER A 84 0.64 -5.74 2.31
N GLY A 85 0.65 -5.07 1.16
CA GLY A 85 -0.53 -4.80 0.36
C GLY A 85 -0.95 -5.93 -0.57
N ILE A 86 -0.06 -6.85 -0.95
CA ILE A 86 -0.40 -7.94 -1.88
C ILE A 86 -1.55 -8.79 -1.34
N ASN A 87 -1.56 -9.06 -0.03
CA ASN A 87 -2.55 -9.91 0.61
C ASN A 87 -3.77 -9.14 1.15
N PHE A 88 -3.76 -7.81 1.13
CA PHE A 88 -4.85 -7.00 1.64
C PHE A 88 -5.29 -5.93 0.63
N ASP A 89 -4.50 -4.89 0.39
CA ASP A 89 -4.90 -3.74 -0.45
C ASP A 89 -5.23 -4.17 -1.88
N SER A 90 -4.35 -4.95 -2.52
CA SER A 90 -4.56 -5.47 -3.88
C SER A 90 -5.78 -6.39 -3.96
N GLU A 91 -6.04 -7.20 -2.93
CA GLU A 91 -7.23 -8.05 -2.89
C GLU A 91 -8.51 -7.23 -2.73
N VAL A 92 -8.50 -6.20 -1.90
CA VAL A 92 -9.63 -5.29 -1.73
C VAL A 92 -9.87 -4.53 -3.05
N ILE A 93 -8.85 -3.93 -3.64
CA ILE A 93 -8.95 -3.20 -4.92
C ILE A 93 -9.53 -4.12 -6.02
N ARG A 94 -8.98 -5.31 -6.16
CA ARG A 94 -9.43 -6.31 -7.14
C ARG A 94 -10.91 -6.64 -6.98
N LYS A 95 -11.35 -6.90 -5.73
CA LYS A 95 -12.74 -7.23 -5.42
C LYS A 95 -13.69 -6.06 -5.62
N GLU A 96 -13.28 -4.86 -5.25
CA GLU A 96 -14.08 -3.66 -5.45
C GLU A 96 -14.23 -3.31 -6.94
N PHE A 97 -13.18 -3.50 -7.74
CA PHE A 97 -13.25 -3.35 -9.19
C PHE A 97 -14.18 -4.40 -9.81
N PHE A 98 -14.05 -5.67 -9.41
CA PHE A 98 -14.95 -6.74 -9.87
C PHE A 98 -16.41 -6.46 -9.54
N LYS A 99 -16.73 -6.10 -8.29
CA LYS A 99 -18.09 -5.75 -7.85
C LYS A 99 -18.66 -4.54 -8.62
N SER A 100 -17.79 -3.63 -9.06
CA SER A 100 -18.15 -2.44 -9.80
C SER A 100 -18.14 -2.66 -11.32
N LEU A 101 -18.02 -3.90 -11.81
CA LEU A 101 -17.93 -4.29 -13.23
C LEU A 101 -16.78 -3.57 -13.96
N ARG A 102 -15.63 -3.46 -13.30
CA ARG A 102 -14.41 -2.83 -13.80
C ARG A 102 -13.29 -3.85 -13.91
N PRO A 103 -12.20 -3.58 -14.68
CA PRO A 103 -11.09 -4.51 -14.84
C PRO A 103 -10.40 -4.82 -13.49
N PRO A 104 -10.54 -6.04 -12.93
CA PRO A 104 -10.07 -6.34 -11.57
C PRO A 104 -8.55 -6.53 -11.48
N TYR A 105 -7.86 -6.66 -12.60
CA TYR A 105 -6.43 -6.94 -12.66
C TYR A 105 -5.60 -5.76 -13.18
N ILE A 106 -6.09 -4.53 -13.01
CA ILE A 106 -5.44 -3.32 -13.52
C ILE A 106 -4.01 -3.16 -13.00
N GLU A 107 -3.72 -3.58 -11.77
CA GLU A 107 -2.40 -3.46 -11.14
C GLU A 107 -1.33 -4.40 -11.74
N ASN A 108 -1.72 -5.40 -12.56
CA ASN A 108 -0.80 -6.38 -13.15
C ASN A 108 -1.12 -6.71 -14.61
N THR A 109 -1.80 -5.80 -15.31
CA THR A 109 -2.07 -5.85 -16.74
C THR A 109 -1.60 -4.56 -17.39
N ASN A 110 -1.54 -4.50 -18.74
CA ASN A 110 -1.14 -3.31 -19.50
C ASN A 110 0.26 -2.76 -19.15
N GLY A 111 1.21 -3.67 -18.89
CA GLY A 111 2.56 -3.30 -18.48
C GLY A 111 2.72 -2.94 -17.02
N ASN A 112 1.64 -2.97 -16.24
CA ASN A 112 1.70 -2.79 -14.80
C ASN A 112 2.25 -4.04 -14.11
N VAL A 113 2.97 -3.82 -13.00
CA VAL A 113 3.48 -4.88 -12.13
C VAL A 113 3.18 -4.54 -10.68
N ARG A 114 3.13 -5.58 -9.82
CA ARG A 114 2.89 -5.42 -8.38
C ARG A 114 4.11 -5.84 -7.57
N HIS A 115 4.40 -5.06 -6.54
CA HIS A 115 5.38 -5.38 -5.51
C HIS A 115 4.82 -5.11 -4.11
N ASP A 116 5.50 -5.62 -3.08
CA ASP A 116 5.15 -5.37 -1.69
C ASP A 116 6.29 -4.65 -0.97
N ALA A 117 6.02 -3.46 -0.46
CA ALA A 117 7.00 -2.65 0.24
C ALA A 117 7.57 -3.36 1.49
N LEU A 118 6.75 -4.15 2.20
CA LEU A 118 7.21 -4.94 3.35
C LEU A 118 8.24 -5.99 2.92
N ASN A 119 8.12 -6.59 1.74
CA ASN A 119 9.10 -7.55 1.26
C ASN A 119 10.45 -6.88 0.94
N LEU A 120 10.44 -5.64 0.41
CA LEU A 120 11.66 -4.86 0.25
C LEU A 120 12.30 -4.53 1.61
N VAL A 121 11.51 -4.13 2.61
CA VAL A 121 11.99 -3.92 3.98
C VAL A 121 12.65 -5.19 4.53
N ARG A 122 12.00 -6.34 4.38
CA ARG A 122 12.57 -7.64 4.81
C ARG A 122 13.88 -7.98 4.11
N ALA A 123 13.94 -7.74 2.80
CA ALA A 123 15.19 -7.95 2.02
C ALA A 123 16.30 -7.01 2.51
N ALA A 124 15.98 -5.76 2.79
CA ALA A 124 16.95 -4.80 3.34
C ALA A 124 17.52 -5.26 4.69
N PHE A 125 16.66 -5.77 5.58
CA PHE A 125 17.11 -6.33 6.87
C PHE A 125 17.91 -7.63 6.73
N ALA A 126 17.62 -8.46 5.74
CA ALA A 126 18.40 -9.67 5.47
C ALA A 126 19.83 -9.35 5.02
N ILE A 127 20.04 -8.20 4.37
CA ILE A 127 21.36 -7.72 3.95
C ILE A 127 22.09 -7.03 5.11
N ASP A 128 21.39 -6.16 5.84
CA ASP A 128 21.93 -5.42 6.99
C ASP A 128 20.82 -5.21 8.03
N ASP A 129 20.95 -5.91 9.18
CA ASP A 129 19.99 -5.86 10.27
C ASP A 129 19.93 -4.49 10.99
N LYS A 130 20.88 -3.59 10.68
CA LYS A 130 20.96 -2.23 11.21
C LYS A 130 20.49 -1.16 10.22
N VAL A 131 19.99 -1.57 9.05
CA VAL A 131 19.54 -0.63 8.00
C VAL A 131 18.49 0.35 8.51
N LEU A 132 17.54 -0.10 9.32
CA LEU A 132 16.54 0.71 10.01
C LEU A 132 16.48 0.35 11.49
N LYS A 133 16.14 1.32 12.35
CA LYS A 133 15.84 1.05 13.76
C LYS A 133 14.49 0.32 13.85
N THR A 134 14.44 -0.72 14.67
CA THR A 134 13.25 -1.51 14.97
C THR A 134 13.05 -1.69 16.45
N GLU A 135 11.87 -2.11 16.86
CA GLU A 135 11.53 -2.58 18.20
C GLU A 135 11.15 -4.06 18.18
N LEU A 136 11.25 -4.73 19.30
CA LEU A 136 10.79 -6.11 19.42
C LEU A 136 9.27 -6.14 19.63
N ASN A 137 8.61 -7.05 18.94
CA ASN A 137 7.21 -7.35 19.20
C ASN A 137 7.06 -8.25 20.44
N ASN A 138 5.82 -8.51 20.85
CA ASN A 138 5.51 -9.34 22.04
C ASN A 138 6.03 -10.80 21.96
N LYS A 139 6.50 -11.23 20.78
CA LYS A 139 7.09 -12.56 20.56
C LYS A 139 8.64 -12.52 20.51
N GLY A 140 9.25 -11.37 20.78
CA GLY A 140 10.70 -11.20 20.75
C GLY A 140 11.28 -11.06 19.33
N ASN A 141 10.46 -10.93 18.29
CA ASN A 141 10.90 -10.70 16.92
C ASN A 141 10.92 -9.20 16.58
N GLN A 142 11.78 -8.79 15.65
CA GLN A 142 11.78 -7.42 15.13
C GLN A 142 10.41 -7.05 14.53
N SER A 143 9.89 -5.92 14.94
CA SER A 143 8.63 -5.38 14.43
C SER A 143 8.85 -4.70 13.09
N MET A 144 8.17 -5.17 12.06
CA MET A 144 8.15 -4.59 10.72
C MET A 144 6.88 -3.77 10.46
N LYS A 145 6.23 -3.25 11.52
CA LYS A 145 5.05 -2.38 11.36
C LYS A 145 5.49 -1.03 10.83
N LEU A 146 4.79 -0.53 9.80
CA LEU A 146 5.10 0.75 9.14
C LEU A 146 5.19 1.91 10.13
N GLU A 147 4.20 2.04 11.02
CA GLU A 147 4.15 3.08 12.04
C GLU A 147 5.35 3.03 12.99
N SER A 148 5.71 1.82 13.48
CA SER A 148 6.87 1.64 14.37
C SER A 148 8.17 1.98 13.65
N LEU A 149 8.34 1.50 12.41
CA LEU A 149 9.52 1.81 11.62
C LEU A 149 9.63 3.32 11.36
N SER A 150 8.55 3.96 10.98
CA SER A 150 8.52 5.40 10.72
C SER A 150 8.92 6.19 11.97
N ARG A 151 8.27 5.95 13.10
CA ARG A 151 8.53 6.62 14.38
C ARG A 151 9.99 6.46 14.84
N LEU A 152 10.52 5.24 14.80
CA LEU A 152 11.87 4.96 15.28
C LEU A 152 12.98 5.52 14.38
N ASN A 153 12.67 5.76 13.11
CA ASN A 153 13.61 6.32 12.14
C ASN A 153 13.40 7.82 11.87
N GLY A 154 12.63 8.51 12.73
CA GLY A 154 12.49 9.96 12.69
C GLY A 154 11.52 10.49 11.62
N ILE A 155 10.65 9.62 11.10
CA ILE A 155 9.57 10.00 10.19
C ILE A 155 8.35 10.37 11.03
N ASP A 156 7.74 11.52 10.75
CA ASP A 156 6.53 11.96 11.45
C ASP A 156 5.33 11.06 11.11
N SER A 157 4.91 10.28 12.09
CA SER A 157 3.75 9.37 11.99
C SER A 157 2.48 9.90 12.68
N SER A 158 2.44 11.19 13.01
CA SER A 158 1.31 11.80 13.75
C SER A 158 -0.03 11.73 13.02
N LYS A 159 0.01 11.60 11.68
CA LYS A 159 -1.17 11.47 10.81
C LYS A 159 -1.44 10.05 10.33
N ALA A 160 -0.73 9.04 10.86
CA ALA A 160 -0.99 7.64 10.54
C ALA A 160 -2.49 7.31 10.68
N HIS A 161 -2.95 6.31 9.90
CA HIS A 161 -4.36 5.89 9.77
C HIS A 161 -5.23 6.78 8.85
N ASN A 162 -4.63 7.70 8.10
CA ASN A 162 -5.22 8.29 6.90
C ASN A 162 -4.57 7.62 5.67
N ALA A 163 -5.36 7.22 4.68
CA ALA A 163 -4.86 6.42 3.57
C ALA A 163 -3.71 7.09 2.80
N LEU A 164 -3.76 8.40 2.60
CA LEU A 164 -2.69 9.12 1.92
C LEU A 164 -1.46 9.32 2.81
N ALA A 165 -1.65 9.58 4.11
CA ALA A 165 -0.54 9.70 5.05
C ALA A 165 0.22 8.37 5.21
N ASP A 166 -0.47 7.22 5.18
CA ASP A 166 0.18 5.90 5.20
C ASP A 166 1.01 5.67 3.92
N CYS A 167 0.59 6.22 2.76
CA CYS A 167 1.41 6.23 1.55
C CYS A 167 2.68 7.08 1.74
N ASP A 168 2.57 8.28 2.33
CA ASP A 168 3.72 9.15 2.62
C ASP A 168 4.72 8.46 3.57
N LEU A 169 4.24 7.76 4.61
CA LEU A 169 5.08 6.96 5.51
C LEU A 169 5.79 5.83 4.77
N CYS A 170 5.08 5.10 3.91
CA CYS A 170 5.63 4.03 3.11
C CYS A 170 6.75 4.55 2.19
N VAL A 171 6.49 5.63 1.45
CA VAL A 171 7.50 6.29 0.58
C VAL A 171 8.73 6.70 1.38
N SER A 172 8.55 7.32 2.55
CA SER A 172 9.65 7.77 3.40
C SER A 172 10.52 6.62 3.90
N VAL A 173 9.92 5.49 4.29
CA VAL A 173 10.66 4.28 4.71
C VAL A 173 11.43 3.69 3.52
N LEU A 174 10.82 3.61 2.34
CA LEU A 174 11.47 3.11 1.13
C LEU A 174 12.63 4.02 0.69
N ASP A 175 12.48 5.34 0.80
CA ASP A 175 13.54 6.30 0.48
C ASP A 175 14.74 6.15 1.42
N LEU A 176 14.51 5.93 2.72
CA LEU A 176 15.59 5.62 3.67
C LEU A 176 16.37 4.35 3.28
N ILE A 177 15.67 3.29 2.85
CA ILE A 177 16.32 2.05 2.39
C ILE A 177 17.12 2.32 1.11
N LYS A 178 16.53 3.00 0.13
CA LYS A 178 17.19 3.35 -1.13
C LYS A 178 18.47 4.14 -0.90
N ASN A 179 18.46 5.10 0.04
CA ASN A 179 19.62 5.91 0.35
C ASN A 179 20.73 5.13 1.07
N LYS A 180 20.39 4.12 1.88
CA LYS A 180 21.35 3.29 2.61
C LYS A 180 21.83 2.06 1.82
N GLN A 181 20.98 1.53 0.95
CA GLN A 181 21.24 0.32 0.16
C GLN A 181 20.82 0.58 -1.30
N SER A 182 21.53 1.48 -1.98
CA SER A 182 21.17 2.01 -3.30
C SER A 182 20.99 0.93 -4.38
N ASN A 183 21.70 -0.20 -4.29
CA ASN A 183 21.60 -1.30 -5.25
C ASN A 183 20.41 -2.21 -5.01
N LEU A 184 19.79 -2.21 -3.81
CA LEU A 184 18.70 -3.10 -3.49
C LEU A 184 17.42 -2.78 -4.29
N TRP A 185 17.08 -1.51 -4.42
CA TRP A 185 15.87 -1.10 -5.14
C TRP A 185 15.82 -1.58 -6.59
N PRO A 186 16.86 -1.32 -7.45
CA PRO A 186 16.85 -1.81 -8.81
C PRO A 186 16.76 -3.33 -8.92
N GLU A 187 17.44 -4.06 -8.05
CA GLU A 187 17.39 -5.54 -8.04
C GLU A 187 16.01 -6.05 -7.60
N TYR A 188 15.42 -5.42 -6.57
CA TYR A 188 14.08 -5.80 -6.11
C TYR A 188 13.02 -5.63 -7.18
N ILE A 189 13.04 -4.53 -7.95
CA ILE A 189 12.06 -4.30 -9.02
C ILE A 189 12.15 -5.36 -10.13
N LYS A 190 13.34 -5.90 -10.43
CA LYS A 190 13.52 -6.98 -11.40
C LYS A 190 12.80 -8.27 -11.01
N THR A 191 12.54 -8.49 -9.71
CA THR A 191 11.84 -9.69 -9.21
C THR A 191 10.34 -9.73 -9.58
N SER A 192 9.81 -8.72 -10.26
CA SER A 192 8.50 -8.79 -10.92
C SER A 192 8.46 -9.83 -12.06
N SER A 193 9.61 -10.15 -12.64
CA SER A 193 9.75 -11.15 -13.71
C SER A 193 9.98 -12.55 -13.11
N LYS A 194 9.09 -13.51 -13.43
CA LYS A 194 9.26 -14.90 -13.02
C LYS A 194 10.60 -15.50 -13.50
N ILE A 195 11.02 -15.16 -14.72
CA ILE A 195 12.28 -15.64 -15.29
C ILE A 195 13.47 -15.16 -14.44
N VAL A 196 13.45 -13.91 -14.00
CA VAL A 196 14.51 -13.38 -13.13
C VAL A 196 14.53 -14.11 -11.80
N VAL A 197 13.37 -14.34 -11.18
CA VAL A 197 13.27 -15.06 -9.90
C VAL A 197 13.73 -16.51 -10.05
N GLU A 198 13.31 -17.21 -11.12
CA GLU A 198 13.75 -18.58 -11.42
C GLU A 198 15.28 -18.66 -11.58
N ASN A 199 15.89 -17.70 -12.29
CA ASN A 199 17.35 -17.65 -12.46
C ASN A 199 18.07 -17.42 -11.13
N ILE A 200 17.55 -16.55 -10.25
CA ILE A 200 18.13 -16.31 -8.92
C ILE A 200 18.09 -17.60 -8.08
N VAL A 201 16.95 -18.29 -8.04
CA VAL A 201 16.77 -19.52 -7.26
C VAL A 201 17.59 -20.68 -7.79
N GLN A 202 17.87 -20.74 -9.10
CA GLN A 202 18.68 -21.81 -9.71
C GLN A 202 20.19 -21.61 -9.57
N GLN A 203 20.64 -20.41 -9.17
CA GLN A 203 22.06 -20.10 -8.94
C GLN A 203 22.53 -20.44 -7.51
N GLU A 204 21.62 -20.85 -6.61
CA GLU A 204 21.91 -21.41 -5.29
C GLU A 204 22.04 -22.94 -5.35
#